data_299e8724bdd0950b3540377f742b7291
#
_entry.id   299e8724bdd0950b3540377f742b7291
#
_cell.length_a   1.000
_cell.length_b   1.000
_cell.length_c   1.000
_cell.angle_alpha   90.00
_cell.angle_beta   90.00
_cell.angle_gamma   90.00
#
_symmetry.space_group_name_H-M   'P 1'
#
loop_
_entity.id
_entity.type
_entity.pdbx_description
1 polymer ?
#
loop_
_entity_poly.entity_id
_entity_poly.type
_entity_poly.pdbx_seq_one_letter_code
_entity_poly.pdbx_strand_id
1 'polypeptide(L)'
;MSTRLVRVLQGVPGSGKSTYAQQLVAKNPPCSVVVVSADDYFVKDGVYVFDPTKIGEAHATALRAFVMLIEQGRMAGALTVVVDNTNIRLWEMSPYVALAKAYGWPVEFDTFKVDPLLAHARNTHGVPLPVIQRMAAEMENPLPFWGGHVVHES
;
A
#
# COMPACT_ATOMS: atom_id res chain seq x y z
N MET A 1 17.45 19.56 2.02
CA MET A 1 17.52 18.36 1.16
C MET A 1 16.14 17.87 0.83
N SER A 2 15.88 17.60 -0.43
CA SER A 2 14.61 17.00 -0.80
C SER A 2 14.62 15.52 -0.40
N THR A 3 13.55 15.09 0.27
CA THR A 3 13.35 13.71 0.66
C THR A 3 12.16 13.16 -0.13
N ARG A 4 12.44 12.31 -1.08
CA ARG A 4 11.43 11.63 -1.89
C ARG A 4 11.53 10.15 -1.60
N LEU A 5 10.41 9.54 -1.29
CA LEU A 5 10.37 8.15 -0.85
C LEU A 5 9.07 7.50 -1.30
N VAL A 6 9.18 6.28 -1.80
CA VAL A 6 8.02 5.39 -1.98
C VAL A 6 8.03 4.37 -0.87
N ARG A 7 6.93 4.26 -0.16
CA ARG A 7 6.76 3.29 0.92
C ARG A 7 5.65 2.32 0.53
N VAL A 8 6.00 1.06 0.39
CA VAL A 8 5.07 -0.01 -0.01
C VAL A 8 4.68 -0.80 1.22
N LEU A 9 3.39 -0.79 1.53
CA LEU A 9 2.84 -1.57 2.65
C LEU A 9 2.39 -2.92 2.15
N GLN A 10 2.64 -3.97 2.93
CA GLN A 10 2.28 -5.34 2.60
C GLN A 10 1.62 -5.99 3.81
N GLY A 11 0.51 -6.68 3.59
CA GLY A 11 -0.19 -7.41 4.65
C GLY A 11 -1.62 -7.73 4.24
N VAL A 12 -2.21 -8.69 4.94
CA VAL A 12 -3.60 -9.10 4.71
C VAL A 12 -4.58 -8.01 5.14
N PRO A 13 -5.84 -8.03 4.65
CA PRO A 13 -6.87 -7.13 5.16
C PRO A 13 -7.00 -7.26 6.68
N GLY A 14 -7.09 -6.13 7.39
CA GLY A 14 -7.17 -6.11 8.85
C GLY A 14 -5.82 -6.20 9.56
N SER A 15 -4.70 -6.14 8.84
CA SER A 15 -3.36 -6.26 9.44
C SER A 15 -2.83 -4.97 10.08
N GLY A 16 -3.48 -3.83 9.87
CA GLY A 16 -3.06 -2.54 10.43
C GLY A 16 -2.40 -1.59 9.45
N LYS A 17 -2.32 -1.95 8.16
CA LYS A 17 -1.70 -1.11 7.12
C LYS A 17 -2.32 0.29 7.03
N SER A 18 -3.64 0.37 6.91
CA SER A 18 -4.32 1.66 6.73
C SER A 18 -4.18 2.55 7.96
N THR A 19 -4.21 1.97 9.15
CA THR A 19 -3.95 2.71 10.39
C THR A 19 -2.54 3.30 10.39
N TYR A 20 -1.56 2.50 9.99
CA TYR A 20 -0.17 2.95 9.87
C TYR A 20 -0.02 4.07 8.85
N ALA A 21 -0.65 3.93 7.68
CA ALA A 21 -0.64 4.95 6.64
C ALA A 21 -1.23 6.27 7.14
N GLN A 22 -2.36 6.22 7.85
CA GLN A 22 -2.97 7.40 8.44
C GLN A 22 -2.09 8.06 9.50
N GLN A 23 -1.39 7.27 10.29
CA GLN A 23 -0.42 7.79 11.27
C GLN A 23 0.74 8.51 10.58
N LEU A 24 1.24 7.97 9.48
CA LEU A 24 2.29 8.65 8.69
C LEU A 24 1.81 10.00 8.17
N VAL A 25 0.60 10.08 7.66
CA VAL A 25 0.01 11.34 7.21
C VAL A 25 -0.10 12.33 8.38
N ALA A 26 -0.60 11.87 9.52
CA ALA A 26 -0.84 12.75 10.69
C ALA A 26 0.44 13.27 11.32
N LYS A 27 1.53 12.50 11.29
CA LYS A 27 2.81 12.83 11.94
C LYS A 27 3.73 13.71 11.09
N ASN A 28 3.39 13.95 9.85
CA ASN A 28 4.24 14.68 8.92
C ASN A 28 3.56 15.98 8.46
N PRO A 29 4.33 16.94 7.91
CA PRO A 29 3.75 18.19 7.41
C PRO A 29 2.62 17.94 6.39
N PRO A 30 1.61 18.83 6.32
CA PRO A 30 0.52 18.68 5.36
C PRO A 30 1.03 18.48 3.93
N CYS A 31 0.40 17.58 3.20
CA CYS A 31 0.72 17.24 1.81
C CYS A 31 2.12 16.62 1.57
N SER A 32 2.85 16.29 2.63
CA SER A 32 4.16 15.64 2.50
C SER A 32 4.08 14.11 2.44
N VAL A 33 2.94 13.53 2.81
CA VAL A 33 2.66 12.09 2.71
C VAL A 33 1.31 11.91 2.03
N VAL A 34 1.31 11.18 0.93
CA VAL A 34 0.08 10.88 0.16
C VAL A 34 -0.07 9.37 0.04
N VAL A 35 -1.26 8.87 0.32
CA VAL A 35 -1.58 7.45 0.29
C VAL A 35 -2.31 7.11 -1.00
N VAL A 36 -1.88 6.03 -1.66
CA VAL A 36 -2.53 5.45 -2.84
C VAL A 36 -3.04 4.07 -2.45
N SER A 37 -4.33 3.81 -2.68
CA SER A 37 -4.95 2.52 -2.37
C SER A 37 -5.97 2.14 -3.43
N ALA A 38 -5.96 0.87 -3.83
CA ALA A 38 -6.99 0.33 -4.72
C ALA A 38 -8.37 0.35 -4.07
N ASP A 39 -8.45 0.25 -2.75
CA ASP A 39 -9.72 0.29 -2.03
C ASP A 39 -10.45 1.62 -2.19
N ASP A 40 -9.74 2.72 -2.43
CA ASP A 40 -10.35 4.03 -2.64
C ASP A 40 -11.27 4.05 -3.88
N TYR A 41 -11.02 3.20 -4.85
CA TYR A 41 -11.88 3.04 -6.02
C TYR A 41 -13.31 2.64 -5.65
N PHE A 42 -13.47 1.89 -4.57
CA PHE A 42 -14.76 1.39 -4.11
C PHE A 42 -15.47 2.32 -3.12
N VAL A 43 -14.87 3.44 -2.79
CA VAL A 43 -15.51 4.42 -1.89
C VAL A 43 -16.31 5.40 -2.74
N LYS A 44 -17.64 5.46 -2.49
CA LYS A 44 -18.56 6.39 -3.14
C LYS A 44 -19.35 7.11 -2.05
N ASP A 45 -19.28 8.44 -2.06
CA ASP A 45 -19.99 9.27 -1.07
C ASP A 45 -19.71 8.86 0.38
N GLY A 46 -18.45 8.48 0.67
CA GLY A 46 -18.03 8.04 1.99
C GLY A 46 -18.40 6.59 2.33
N VAL A 47 -19.01 5.85 1.41
CA VAL A 47 -19.43 4.46 1.65
C VAL A 47 -18.58 3.50 0.80
N TYR A 48 -18.06 2.47 1.45
CA TYR A 48 -17.32 1.40 0.77
C TYR A 48 -18.30 0.41 0.15
N VAL A 49 -18.27 0.30 -1.19
CA VAL A 49 -19.10 -0.63 -1.98
C VAL A 49 -18.20 -1.47 -2.86
N PHE A 50 -17.85 -2.67 -2.38
CA PHE A 50 -16.95 -3.57 -3.10
C PHE A 50 -17.65 -4.26 -4.28
N ASP A 51 -16.99 -4.27 -5.44
CA ASP A 51 -17.41 -5.00 -6.62
C ASP A 51 -16.24 -5.86 -7.11
N PRO A 52 -16.30 -7.20 -6.96
CA PRO A 52 -15.20 -8.08 -7.34
C PRO A 52 -14.90 -8.07 -8.85
N THR A 53 -15.85 -7.64 -9.69
CA THR A 53 -15.62 -7.54 -11.14
C THR A 53 -14.77 -6.34 -11.50
N LYS A 54 -14.54 -5.41 -10.59
CA LYS A 54 -13.82 -4.14 -10.79
C LYS A 54 -12.44 -4.11 -10.14
N ILE A 55 -11.94 -5.22 -9.60
CA ILE A 55 -10.63 -5.26 -8.93
C ILE A 55 -9.51 -4.81 -9.87
N GLY A 56 -9.52 -5.26 -11.12
CA GLY A 56 -8.51 -4.85 -12.11
C GLY A 56 -8.53 -3.35 -12.38
N GLU A 57 -9.71 -2.74 -12.48
CA GLU A 57 -9.86 -1.30 -12.65
C GLU A 57 -9.38 -0.53 -11.42
N ALA A 58 -9.67 -1.06 -10.23
CA ALA A 58 -9.24 -0.46 -8.98
C ALA A 58 -7.71 -0.39 -8.88
N HIS A 59 -7.02 -1.47 -9.19
CA HIS A 59 -5.57 -1.50 -9.20
C HIS A 59 -4.96 -0.63 -10.31
N ALA A 60 -5.57 -0.61 -11.50
CA ALA A 60 -5.14 0.27 -12.59
C ALA A 60 -5.28 1.74 -12.21
N THR A 61 -6.37 2.10 -11.55
CA THR A 61 -6.61 3.47 -11.07
C THR A 61 -5.59 3.88 -10.02
N ALA A 62 -5.29 2.99 -9.07
CA ALA A 62 -4.26 3.24 -8.05
C ALA A 62 -2.88 3.45 -8.70
N LEU A 63 -2.51 2.63 -9.67
CA LEU A 63 -1.22 2.76 -10.36
C LEU A 63 -1.13 4.07 -11.14
N ARG A 64 -2.20 4.47 -11.84
CA ARG A 64 -2.23 5.77 -12.54
C ARG A 64 -2.08 6.93 -11.56
N ALA A 65 -2.76 6.88 -10.42
CA ALA A 65 -2.63 7.90 -9.38
C ALA A 65 -1.19 7.98 -8.85
N PHE A 66 -0.56 6.83 -8.66
CA PHE A 66 0.84 6.75 -8.23
C PHE A 66 1.78 7.43 -9.22
N VAL A 67 1.63 7.14 -10.52
CA VAL A 67 2.45 7.77 -11.57
C VAL A 67 2.28 9.28 -11.57
N MET A 68 1.05 9.76 -11.45
CA MET A 68 0.78 11.20 -11.39
C MET A 68 1.46 11.86 -10.19
N LEU A 69 1.42 11.21 -9.04
CA LEU A 69 2.07 11.74 -7.82
C LEU A 69 3.59 11.80 -7.97
N ILE A 70 4.20 10.77 -8.54
CA ILE A 70 5.65 10.76 -8.78
C ILE A 70 6.03 11.85 -9.78
N GLU A 71 5.26 12.03 -10.86
CA GLU A 71 5.49 13.10 -11.82
C GLU A 71 5.41 14.47 -11.18
N GLN A 72 4.37 14.74 -10.41
CA GLN A 72 4.21 15.99 -9.67
C GLN A 72 5.31 16.18 -8.62
N GLY A 73 5.69 15.09 -7.96
CA GLY A 73 6.71 15.09 -6.92
C GLY A 73 8.11 15.41 -7.42
N ARG A 74 8.37 15.35 -8.74
CA ARG A 74 9.66 15.78 -9.30
C ARG A 74 9.99 17.24 -8.95
N MET A 75 8.96 18.06 -8.83
CA MET A 75 9.10 19.48 -8.54
C MET A 75 8.93 19.80 -7.05
N ALA A 76 8.53 18.81 -6.24
CA ALA A 76 8.33 18.99 -4.81
C ALA A 76 9.65 18.86 -4.03
N GLY A 77 9.74 19.52 -2.90
CA GLY A 77 10.89 19.42 -2.00
C GLY A 77 10.94 18.07 -1.29
N ALA A 78 9.82 17.66 -0.69
CA ALA A 78 9.70 16.40 0.04
C ALA A 78 8.33 15.78 -0.23
N LEU A 79 8.31 14.49 -0.56
CA LEU A 79 7.08 13.75 -0.75
C LEU A 79 7.32 12.27 -0.48
N THR A 80 6.50 11.70 0.39
CA THR A 80 6.40 10.25 0.57
C THR A 80 5.10 9.78 -0.05
N VAL A 81 5.18 8.85 -1.01
CA VAL A 81 4.00 8.19 -1.55
C VAL A 81 3.89 6.81 -0.92
N VAL A 82 2.79 6.57 -0.22
CA VAL A 82 2.52 5.31 0.46
C VAL A 82 1.57 4.49 -0.41
N VAL A 83 1.98 3.29 -0.76
CA VAL A 83 1.15 2.33 -1.50
C VAL A 83 0.51 1.38 -0.51
N ASP A 84 -0.78 1.59 -0.23
CA ASP A 84 -1.55 0.83 0.76
C ASP A 84 -2.46 -0.18 0.05
N ASN A 85 -1.86 -1.27 -0.41
CA ASN A 85 -2.55 -2.43 -0.95
C ASN A 85 -2.09 -3.67 -0.17
N THR A 86 -2.73 -4.82 -0.37
CA THR A 86 -2.28 -6.05 0.29
C THR A 86 -0.88 -6.47 -0.16
N ASN A 87 -0.55 -6.27 -1.44
CA ASN A 87 0.79 -6.51 -1.99
C ASN A 87 1.35 -7.89 -1.62
N ILE A 88 0.52 -8.92 -1.71
CA ILE A 88 0.86 -10.26 -1.24
C ILE A 88 1.95 -10.88 -2.10
N ARG A 89 1.92 -10.65 -3.41
CA ARG A 89 2.84 -11.24 -4.36
C ARG A 89 3.82 -10.21 -4.91
N LEU A 90 5.00 -10.68 -5.30
CA LEU A 90 6.03 -9.82 -5.90
C LEU A 90 5.53 -9.06 -7.13
N TRP A 91 4.73 -9.73 -7.99
CA TRP A 91 4.24 -9.06 -9.19
C TRP A 91 3.29 -7.90 -8.90
N GLU A 92 2.60 -7.93 -7.74
CA GLU A 92 1.72 -6.82 -7.34
C GLU A 92 2.52 -5.58 -6.95
N MET A 93 3.69 -5.78 -6.33
CA MET A 93 4.58 -4.69 -5.91
C MET A 93 5.48 -4.18 -7.03
N SER A 94 5.86 -5.06 -7.96
CA SER A 94 6.90 -4.75 -8.94
C SER A 94 6.63 -3.54 -9.83
N PRO A 95 5.40 -3.22 -10.26
CA PRO A 95 5.16 -2.00 -11.03
C PRO A 95 5.50 -0.73 -10.26
N TYR A 96 5.15 -0.68 -8.98
CA TYR A 96 5.46 0.46 -8.12
C TYR A 96 6.97 0.61 -7.92
N VAL A 97 7.65 -0.50 -7.68
CA VAL A 97 9.11 -0.53 -7.51
C VAL A 97 9.82 -0.09 -8.79
N ALA A 98 9.43 -0.63 -9.93
CA ALA A 98 10.04 -0.31 -11.22
C ALA A 98 9.86 1.18 -11.57
N LEU A 99 8.67 1.72 -11.36
CA LEU A 99 8.38 3.13 -11.62
C LEU A 99 9.15 4.04 -10.66
N ALA A 100 9.17 3.71 -9.37
CA ALA A 100 9.92 4.48 -8.39
C ALA A 100 11.40 4.56 -8.76
N LYS A 101 12.00 3.43 -9.12
CA LYS A 101 13.40 3.35 -9.52
C LYS A 101 13.67 4.11 -10.82
N ALA A 102 12.77 4.04 -11.81
CA ALA A 102 12.89 4.77 -13.06
C ALA A 102 12.94 6.29 -12.83
N TYR A 103 12.23 6.78 -11.81
CA TYR A 103 12.25 8.19 -11.43
C TYR A 103 13.36 8.55 -10.42
N GLY A 104 14.15 7.57 -9.98
CA GLY A 104 15.21 7.79 -9.01
C GLY A 104 14.74 7.92 -7.56
N TRP A 105 13.55 7.42 -7.24
CA TRP A 105 13.02 7.46 -5.88
C TRP A 105 13.41 6.20 -5.12
N PRO A 106 13.94 6.31 -3.90
CA PRO A 106 14.16 5.14 -3.06
C PRO A 106 12.83 4.49 -2.66
N VAL A 107 12.87 3.19 -2.41
CA VAL A 107 11.70 2.40 -2.01
C VAL A 107 11.99 1.73 -0.68
N GLU A 108 11.04 1.78 0.22
CA GLU A 108 11.06 1.04 1.49
C GLU A 108 9.78 0.22 1.63
N PHE A 109 9.87 -0.90 2.33
CA PHE A 109 8.76 -1.83 2.52
C PHE A 109 8.45 -1.97 4.00
N ASP A 110 7.14 -1.96 4.30
CA ASP A 110 6.62 -2.29 5.63
C ASP A 110 5.69 -3.50 5.49
N THR A 111 6.08 -4.62 6.06
CA THR A 111 5.29 -5.85 6.06
C THR A 111 4.61 -6.01 7.42
N PHE A 112 3.30 -6.21 7.40
CA PHE A 112 2.49 -6.39 8.61
C PHE A 112 2.14 -7.86 8.75
N LYS A 113 2.75 -8.53 9.73
CA LYS A 113 2.49 -9.95 10.05
C LYS A 113 1.55 -10.03 11.24
N VAL A 114 0.36 -10.53 11.00
CA VAL A 114 -0.71 -10.63 11.99
C VAL A 114 -1.35 -12.01 11.86
N ASP A 115 -1.73 -12.61 12.98
CA ASP A 115 -2.50 -13.83 12.96
C ASP A 115 -3.77 -13.62 12.11
N PRO A 116 -4.07 -14.51 11.14
CA PRO A 116 -5.24 -14.35 10.28
C PRO A 116 -6.58 -14.20 11.03
N LEU A 117 -6.73 -14.86 12.18
CA LEU A 117 -7.93 -14.73 13.00
C LEU A 117 -8.07 -13.31 13.54
N LEU A 118 -6.97 -12.72 14.02
CA LEU A 118 -6.96 -11.36 14.51
C LEU A 118 -7.22 -10.36 13.39
N ALA A 119 -6.59 -10.57 12.23
CA ALA A 119 -6.80 -9.73 11.06
C ALA A 119 -8.27 -9.77 10.62
N HIS A 120 -8.87 -10.96 10.58
CA HIS A 120 -10.28 -11.13 10.24
C HIS A 120 -11.20 -10.39 11.23
N ALA A 121 -10.91 -10.47 12.54
CA ALA A 121 -11.68 -9.76 13.54
C ALA A 121 -11.62 -8.24 13.40
N ARG A 122 -10.49 -7.70 12.90
CA ARG A 122 -10.27 -6.27 12.67
C ARG A 122 -10.75 -5.79 11.30
N ASN A 123 -10.95 -6.70 10.36
CA ASN A 123 -11.27 -6.36 8.97
C ASN A 123 -12.61 -5.65 8.87
N THR A 124 -12.63 -4.50 8.21
CA THR A 124 -13.83 -3.68 8.00
C THR A 124 -14.45 -3.85 6.61
N HIS A 125 -13.78 -4.57 5.70
CA HIS A 125 -14.22 -4.73 4.31
C HIS A 125 -14.96 -6.04 4.05
N GLY A 126 -15.23 -6.83 5.08
CA GLY A 126 -16.01 -8.07 4.96
C GLY A 126 -15.28 -9.21 4.23
N VAL A 127 -13.96 -9.21 4.22
CA VAL A 127 -13.18 -10.29 3.58
C VAL A 127 -13.29 -11.57 4.39
N PRO A 128 -13.69 -12.72 3.77
CA PRO A 128 -13.84 -13.99 4.49
C PRO A 128 -12.52 -14.51 5.06
N LEU A 129 -12.58 -15.16 6.21
CA LEU A 129 -11.41 -15.73 6.88
C LEU A 129 -10.57 -16.66 5.98
N PRO A 130 -11.17 -17.59 5.20
CA PRO A 130 -10.36 -18.44 4.31
C PRO A 130 -9.53 -17.65 3.29
N VAL A 131 -10.04 -16.51 2.82
CA VAL A 131 -9.31 -15.64 1.88
C VAL A 131 -8.12 -15.00 2.59
N ILE A 132 -8.30 -14.50 3.82
CA ILE A 132 -7.23 -13.92 4.62
C ILE A 132 -6.16 -14.97 4.93
N GLN A 133 -6.55 -16.17 5.30
CA GLN A 133 -5.63 -17.28 5.56
C GLN A 133 -4.81 -17.65 4.33
N ARG A 134 -5.44 -17.70 3.16
CA ARG A 134 -4.75 -17.97 1.90
C ARG A 134 -3.73 -16.86 1.58
N MET A 135 -4.14 -15.60 1.70
CA MET A 135 -3.24 -14.47 1.47
C MET A 135 -2.02 -14.52 2.40
N ALA A 136 -2.24 -14.80 3.69
CA ALA A 136 -1.15 -14.91 4.65
C ALA A 136 -0.16 -16.03 4.28
N ALA A 137 -0.67 -17.18 3.81
CA ALA A 137 0.16 -18.30 3.41
C ALA A 137 0.92 -18.05 2.10
N GLU A 138 0.36 -17.24 1.21
CA GLU A 138 0.95 -16.94 -0.11
C GLU A 138 1.85 -15.70 -0.11
N MET A 139 1.96 -15.00 1.00
CA MET A 139 2.71 -13.74 1.07
C MET A 139 4.19 -13.94 0.74
N GLU A 140 4.66 -13.22 -0.26
CA GLU A 140 6.06 -13.24 -0.69
C GLU A 140 6.81 -12.03 -0.11
N ASN A 141 8.00 -12.26 0.41
CA ASN A 141 8.83 -11.16 0.92
C ASN A 141 9.33 -10.29 -0.23
N PRO A 142 9.38 -8.96 -0.04
CA PRO A 142 10.04 -8.08 -1.00
C PRO A 142 11.47 -8.55 -1.27
N LEU A 143 11.91 -8.38 -2.52
CA LEU A 143 13.28 -8.75 -2.88
C LEU A 143 14.28 -7.82 -2.17
N PRO A 144 15.39 -8.36 -1.60
CA PRO A 144 16.32 -7.55 -0.79
C PRO A 144 16.91 -6.35 -1.54
N PHE A 145 17.14 -6.47 -2.84
CA PHE A 145 17.72 -5.39 -3.63
C PHE A 145 16.71 -4.30 -4.02
N TRP A 146 15.42 -4.50 -3.72
CA TRP A 146 14.39 -3.48 -4.00
C TRP A 146 14.44 -2.29 -3.03
N GLY A 147 14.91 -2.51 -1.80
CA GLY A 147 15.00 -1.45 -0.80
C GLY A 147 14.96 -1.96 0.62
N GLY A 148 14.92 -1.06 1.58
CA GLY A 148 14.82 -1.39 2.98
C GLY A 148 13.51 -2.09 3.34
N HIS A 149 13.54 -2.97 4.32
CA HIS A 149 12.39 -3.78 4.70
C HIS A 149 12.24 -3.83 6.22
N VAL A 150 11.09 -3.41 6.72
CA VAL A 150 10.72 -3.48 8.14
C VAL A 150 9.53 -4.41 8.29
N VAL A 151 9.59 -5.30 9.27
CA VAL A 151 8.49 -6.21 9.59
C VAL A 151 7.84 -5.75 10.89
N HIS A 152 6.53 -5.51 10.83
CA HIS A 152 5.69 -5.19 11.98
C HIS A 152 4.92 -6.43 12.39
N GLU A 153 5.04 -6.84 13.65
CA GLU A 153 4.36 -8.01 14.20
C GLU A 153 3.37 -7.59 15.28
N SER A 154 2.24 -8.28 15.33
CA SER A 154 1.22 -8.06 16.36
C SER A 154 0.45 -9.33 16.71
#